data_c90e4df938e483933e7b9ff284aa87e6
#
_entry.id   c90e4df938e483933e7b9ff284aa87e6
#
_cell.length_a   1.000
_cell.length_b   1.000
_cell.length_c   1.000
_cell.angle_alpha   90.00
_cell.angle_beta   90.00
_cell.angle_gamma   90.00
#
_symmetry.space_group_name_H-M   'P 1'
#
loop_
_entity.id
_entity.type
_entity.pdbx_description
1 polymer ?
#
loop_
_entity_poly.entity_id
_entity_poly.type
_entity_poly.pdbx_seq_one_letter_code
_entity_poly.pdbx_strand_id
1 'polypeptide(L)'
;PLPEAQLDRFLFKVLVPYPPEEAEREIVRRYHQGFDAHRLDAGGLQAVIKPAELPSYHAEIQAVTVEDGIVAYITQIAGATRRSPDLILGGSPRASIATLLAAKTYAALQGRSYVTPDDVKHVLLPVYRHRIILRPEAEIEGLDADAVLRRIIAGVPAPR
;
A
#
# COMPACT_ATOMS: atom_id res chain seq x y z
N PRO A 1 -7.99 -19.19 4.74
CA PRO A 1 -7.90 -17.75 4.54
C PRO A 1 -8.21 -17.02 5.85
N LEU A 2 -7.54 -15.89 6.11
CA LEU A 2 -7.88 -15.04 7.26
C LEU A 2 -9.26 -14.40 7.04
N PRO A 3 -10.09 -14.25 8.08
CA PRO A 3 -11.34 -13.52 7.99
C PRO A 3 -11.12 -12.07 7.52
N GLU A 4 -12.06 -11.51 6.77
CA GLU A 4 -11.98 -10.17 6.17
C GLU A 4 -11.68 -9.07 7.21
N ALA A 5 -12.33 -9.13 8.38
CA ALA A 5 -12.10 -8.20 9.47
C ALA A 5 -10.66 -8.23 10.01
N GLN A 6 -9.97 -9.37 9.87
CA GLN A 6 -8.56 -9.50 10.23
C GLN A 6 -7.65 -8.96 9.12
N LEU A 7 -8.01 -9.14 7.85
CA LEU A 7 -7.27 -8.58 6.72
C LEU A 7 -7.32 -7.05 6.70
N ASP A 8 -8.46 -6.44 7.03
CA ASP A 8 -8.63 -4.97 7.08
C ASP A 8 -7.68 -4.28 8.08
N ARG A 9 -7.12 -5.02 9.03
CA ARG A 9 -6.19 -4.49 10.04
C ARG A 9 -4.76 -4.31 9.53
N PHE A 10 -4.35 -5.00 8.45
CA PHE A 10 -3.02 -4.85 7.87
C PHE A 10 -2.95 -3.56 7.03
N LEU A 11 -1.85 -2.83 7.14
CA LEU A 11 -1.69 -1.55 6.43
C LEU A 11 -1.63 -1.77 4.92
N PHE A 12 -0.78 -2.69 4.46
CA PHE A 12 -0.52 -2.98 3.06
C PHE A 12 -0.63 -4.47 2.75
N LYS A 13 -1.05 -4.79 1.51
CA LYS A 13 -0.79 -6.06 0.85
C LYS A 13 0.24 -5.82 -0.25
N VAL A 14 1.47 -6.25 -0.01
CA VAL A 14 2.57 -6.15 -0.97
C VAL A 14 2.58 -7.42 -1.84
N LEU A 15 2.68 -7.23 -3.15
CA LEU A 15 2.83 -8.33 -4.10
C LEU A 15 4.32 -8.53 -4.37
N VAL A 16 4.82 -9.72 -4.06
CA VAL A 16 6.22 -10.09 -4.28
C VAL A 16 6.24 -11.12 -5.42
N PRO A 17 6.70 -10.75 -6.62
CA PRO A 17 6.85 -11.68 -7.73
C PRO A 17 8.01 -12.64 -7.49
N TYR A 18 8.05 -13.73 -8.27
CA TYR A 18 9.23 -14.57 -8.28
C TYR A 18 10.44 -13.77 -8.78
N PRO A 19 11.64 -14.06 -8.24
CA PRO A 19 12.85 -13.43 -8.73
C PRO A 19 13.12 -13.87 -10.18
N PRO A 20 13.82 -13.05 -10.99
CA PRO A 20 14.35 -13.50 -12.26
C PRO A 20 15.28 -14.71 -12.09
N GLU A 21 15.39 -15.55 -13.14
CA GLU A 21 16.19 -16.79 -13.09
C GLU A 21 17.64 -16.56 -12.60
N GLU A 22 18.27 -15.47 -13.04
CA GLU A 22 19.62 -15.14 -12.60
C GLU A 22 19.70 -14.84 -11.10
N ALA A 23 18.71 -14.12 -10.55
CA ALA A 23 18.65 -13.84 -9.12
C ALA A 23 18.38 -15.12 -8.31
N GLU A 24 17.51 -15.99 -8.81
CA GLU A 24 17.24 -17.29 -8.18
C GLU A 24 18.52 -18.17 -8.19
N ARG A 25 19.25 -18.21 -9.30
CA ARG A 25 20.55 -18.89 -9.43
C ARG A 25 21.56 -18.36 -8.40
N GLU A 26 21.59 -17.04 -8.20
CA GLU A 26 22.48 -16.43 -7.20
C GLU A 26 22.06 -16.79 -5.77
N ILE A 27 20.78 -16.84 -5.46
CA ILE A 27 20.26 -17.31 -4.17
C ILE A 27 20.75 -18.74 -3.90
N VAL A 28 20.58 -19.66 -4.86
CA VAL A 28 21.01 -21.07 -4.72
C VAL A 28 22.52 -21.15 -4.52
N ARG A 29 23.31 -20.35 -5.27
CA ARG A 29 24.77 -20.31 -5.13
C ARG A 29 25.20 -19.84 -3.73
N ARG A 30 24.56 -18.79 -3.19
CA ARG A 30 24.87 -18.29 -1.83
C ARG A 30 24.58 -19.35 -0.75
N TYR A 31 23.46 -20.07 -0.86
CA TYR A 31 23.17 -21.17 0.06
C TYR A 31 24.19 -22.31 -0.05
N HIS A 32 24.61 -22.68 -1.27
CA HIS A 32 25.69 -23.63 -1.48
C HIS A 32 27.02 -23.17 -0.85
N GLN A 33 27.29 -21.89 -0.83
CA GLN A 33 28.49 -21.29 -0.21
C GLN A 33 28.38 -21.06 1.30
N GLY A 34 27.28 -21.54 1.94
CA GLY A 34 27.12 -21.49 3.39
C GLY A 34 26.37 -20.25 3.90
N PHE A 35 25.66 -19.50 3.01
CA PHE A 35 24.76 -18.44 3.48
C PHE A 35 23.64 -19.05 4.34
N ASP A 36 23.41 -18.47 5.50
CA ASP A 36 22.35 -18.84 6.42
C ASP A 36 21.44 -17.62 6.69
N ALA A 37 20.19 -17.67 6.23
CA ALA A 37 19.21 -16.62 6.41
C ALA A 37 18.80 -16.37 7.88
N HIS A 38 19.10 -17.32 8.78
CA HIS A 38 18.86 -17.17 10.22
C HIS A 38 19.99 -16.42 10.95
N ARG A 39 21.10 -16.16 10.27
CA ARG A 39 22.28 -15.45 10.79
C ARG A 39 22.48 -14.13 10.04
N LEU A 40 21.56 -13.19 10.25
CA LEU A 40 21.55 -11.92 9.52
C LEU A 40 22.78 -11.03 9.83
N ASP A 41 23.33 -11.12 11.02
CA ASP A 41 24.56 -10.45 11.44
C ASP A 41 25.78 -10.87 10.59
N ALA A 42 25.84 -12.15 10.18
CA ALA A 42 26.88 -12.63 9.26
C ALA A 42 26.67 -12.13 7.82
N GLY A 43 25.50 -11.65 7.46
CA GLY A 43 25.14 -11.11 6.14
C GLY A 43 25.59 -9.68 5.86
N GLY A 44 26.29 -9.03 6.82
CA GLY A 44 26.75 -7.64 6.66
C GLY A 44 25.65 -6.59 6.75
N LEU A 45 24.46 -6.95 7.28
CA LEU A 45 23.35 -6.01 7.48
C LEU A 45 23.70 -5.02 8.60
N GLN A 46 23.48 -3.74 8.33
CA GLN A 46 23.67 -2.67 9.31
C GLN A 46 22.34 -1.98 9.62
N ALA A 47 22.14 -1.58 10.88
CA ALA A 47 21.00 -0.78 11.24
C ALA A 47 21.07 0.60 10.57
N VAL A 48 20.07 0.94 9.76
CA VAL A 48 19.96 2.24 9.08
C VAL A 48 19.29 3.28 9.97
N ILE A 49 18.38 2.84 10.84
CA ILE A 49 17.60 3.70 11.76
C ILE A 49 17.75 3.13 13.17
N LYS A 50 18.01 4.00 14.13
CA LYS A 50 18.01 3.63 15.56
C LYS A 50 16.61 3.78 16.14
N PRO A 51 16.17 2.93 17.08
CA PRO A 51 14.86 3.06 17.72
C PRO A 51 14.59 4.43 18.35
N ALA A 52 15.63 5.08 18.87
CA ALA A 52 15.53 6.42 19.47
C ALA A 52 15.20 7.53 18.45
N GLU A 53 15.38 7.29 17.15
CA GLU A 53 15.10 8.25 16.07
C GLU A 53 13.64 8.16 15.57
N LEU A 54 12.91 7.06 15.87
CA LEU A 54 11.54 6.86 15.42
C LEU A 54 10.56 7.97 15.81
N PRO A 55 10.63 8.56 17.04
CA PRO A 55 9.73 9.65 17.41
C PRO A 55 9.92 10.89 16.54
N SER A 56 11.15 11.23 16.11
CA SER A 56 11.40 12.39 15.24
C SER A 56 10.80 12.17 13.85
N TYR A 57 10.96 10.99 13.26
CA TYR A 57 10.32 10.65 11.97
C TYR A 57 8.78 10.69 12.06
N HIS A 58 8.21 10.20 13.16
CA HIS A 58 6.76 10.31 13.37
C HIS A 58 6.31 11.78 13.47
N ALA A 59 7.06 12.63 14.15
CA ALA A 59 6.75 14.06 14.24
C ALA A 59 6.81 14.74 12.87
N GLU A 60 7.82 14.43 12.04
CA GLU A 60 7.94 14.92 10.66
C GLU A 60 6.75 14.49 9.80
N ILE A 61 6.36 13.22 9.86
CA ILE A 61 5.19 12.72 9.12
C ILE A 61 3.91 13.39 9.61
N GLN A 62 3.75 13.62 10.91
CA GLN A 62 2.58 14.31 11.44
C GLN A 62 2.50 15.76 10.99
N ALA A 63 3.62 16.43 10.80
CA ALA A 63 3.70 17.82 10.34
C ALA A 63 3.35 17.98 8.84
N VAL A 64 3.31 16.90 8.05
CA VAL A 64 2.92 16.96 6.63
C VAL A 64 1.49 17.48 6.50
N THR A 65 1.32 18.56 5.76
CA THR A 65 0.03 19.23 5.52
C THR A 65 -0.86 18.41 4.58
N VAL A 66 -2.14 18.36 4.89
CA VAL A 66 -3.17 17.72 4.07
C VAL A 66 -4.31 18.72 3.87
N GLU A 67 -4.49 19.18 2.65
CA GLU A 67 -5.58 20.08 2.27
C GLU A 67 -6.93 19.35 2.32
N ASP A 68 -8.00 20.08 2.62
CA ASP A 68 -9.36 19.53 2.66
C ASP A 68 -9.76 18.84 1.34
N GLY A 69 -9.26 19.35 0.21
CA GLY A 69 -9.44 18.72 -1.10
C GLY A 69 -8.89 17.31 -1.19
N ILE A 70 -7.76 17.02 -0.54
CA ILE A 70 -7.16 15.69 -0.46
C ILE A 70 -8.00 14.77 0.42
N VAL A 71 -8.48 15.28 1.57
CA VAL A 71 -9.39 14.52 2.45
C VAL A 71 -10.67 14.15 1.70
N ALA A 72 -11.26 15.10 0.98
CA ALA A 72 -12.43 14.87 0.14
C ALA A 72 -12.13 13.83 -0.96
N TYR A 73 -10.98 13.91 -1.62
CA TYR A 73 -10.58 12.98 -2.67
C TYR A 73 -10.47 11.54 -2.14
N ILE A 74 -9.79 11.32 -1.01
CA ILE A 74 -9.69 10.00 -0.35
C ILE A 74 -11.08 9.43 -0.03
N THR A 75 -11.96 10.26 0.52
CA THR A 75 -13.31 9.81 0.90
C THR A 75 -14.20 9.56 -0.31
N GLN A 76 -14.06 10.33 -1.39
CA GLN A 76 -14.75 10.10 -2.66
C GLN A 76 -14.33 8.76 -3.29
N ILE A 77 -13.03 8.43 -3.29
CA ILE A 77 -12.53 7.13 -3.75
C ILE A 77 -13.13 6.00 -2.91
N ALA A 78 -13.08 6.10 -1.57
CA ALA A 78 -13.70 5.11 -0.70
C ALA A 78 -15.20 4.93 -0.99
N GLY A 79 -15.93 6.04 -1.17
CA GLY A 79 -17.33 6.04 -1.57
C GLY A 79 -17.55 5.39 -2.94
N ALA A 80 -16.68 5.64 -3.90
CA ALA A 80 -16.74 5.04 -5.23
C ALA A 80 -16.52 3.51 -5.18
N THR A 81 -15.59 3.01 -4.34
CA THR A 81 -15.42 1.55 -4.16
C THR A 81 -16.70 0.90 -3.62
N ARG A 82 -17.41 1.54 -2.69
CA ARG A 82 -18.65 1.01 -2.11
C ARG A 82 -19.83 1.01 -3.08
N ARG A 83 -19.80 1.84 -4.11
CA ARG A 83 -20.83 1.92 -5.16
C ARG A 83 -20.46 1.20 -6.44
N SER A 84 -19.26 0.61 -6.51
CA SER A 84 -18.81 -0.10 -7.70
C SER A 84 -19.68 -1.33 -7.95
N PRO A 85 -20.19 -1.54 -9.17
CA PRO A 85 -20.91 -2.75 -9.54
C PRO A 85 -20.01 -3.99 -9.55
N ASP A 86 -18.71 -3.83 -9.65
CA ASP A 86 -17.73 -4.91 -9.71
C ASP A 86 -17.38 -5.46 -8.32
N LEU A 87 -17.82 -4.80 -7.23
CA LEU A 87 -17.48 -5.14 -5.86
C LEU A 87 -18.66 -5.61 -5.03
N ILE A 88 -18.44 -6.65 -4.23
CA ILE A 88 -19.34 -7.05 -3.12
C ILE A 88 -19.06 -6.18 -1.90
N LEU A 89 -17.76 -5.92 -1.63
CA LEU A 89 -17.32 -5.14 -0.48
C LEU A 89 -16.35 -4.06 -0.97
N GLY A 90 -16.64 -2.80 -0.66
CA GLY A 90 -15.76 -1.65 -0.85
C GLY A 90 -14.94 -1.32 0.39
N GLY A 91 -14.07 -0.31 0.27
CA GLY A 91 -13.17 0.10 1.36
C GLY A 91 -13.91 0.59 2.60
N SER A 92 -13.49 0.13 3.77
CA SER A 92 -13.98 0.58 5.07
C SER A 92 -13.46 2.00 5.40
N PRO A 93 -13.97 2.69 6.44
CA PRO A 93 -13.36 3.94 6.92
C PRO A 93 -11.89 3.77 7.31
N ARG A 94 -11.48 2.58 7.75
CA ARG A 94 -10.08 2.25 8.04
C ARG A 94 -9.21 2.32 6.79
N ALA A 95 -9.73 1.94 5.62
CA ALA A 95 -9.03 2.09 4.34
C ALA A 95 -8.72 3.56 4.05
N SER A 96 -9.68 4.48 4.30
CA SER A 96 -9.46 5.93 4.13
C SER A 96 -8.38 6.45 5.08
N ILE A 97 -8.42 6.06 6.36
CA ILE A 97 -7.39 6.44 7.35
C ILE A 97 -6.02 5.89 6.95
N ALA A 98 -5.95 4.62 6.55
CA ALA A 98 -4.71 3.99 6.09
C ALA A 98 -4.13 4.70 4.87
N THR A 99 -4.98 5.11 3.90
CA THR A 99 -4.57 5.86 2.73
C THR A 99 -4.00 7.23 3.11
N LEU A 100 -4.67 7.96 4.01
CA LEU A 100 -4.19 9.25 4.51
C LEU A 100 -2.81 9.14 5.14
N LEU A 101 -2.64 8.20 6.09
CA LEU A 101 -1.37 8.01 6.80
C LEU A 101 -0.25 7.56 5.85
N ALA A 102 -0.54 6.65 4.93
CA ALA A 102 0.41 6.20 3.93
C ALA A 102 0.81 7.33 2.96
N ALA A 103 -0.14 8.17 2.51
CA ALA A 103 0.14 9.29 1.63
C ALA A 103 1.01 10.37 2.33
N LYS A 104 0.74 10.67 3.61
CA LYS A 104 1.60 11.57 4.41
C LYS A 104 3.02 11.02 4.52
N THR A 105 3.15 9.75 4.83
CA THR A 105 4.47 9.08 4.93
C THR A 105 5.18 9.10 3.58
N TYR A 106 4.48 8.82 2.49
CA TYR A 106 5.06 8.84 1.15
C TYR A 106 5.52 10.26 0.75
N ALA A 107 4.72 11.30 1.02
CA ALA A 107 5.12 12.69 0.79
C ALA A 107 6.39 13.07 1.57
N ALA A 108 6.47 12.69 2.86
CA ALA A 108 7.67 12.91 3.67
C ALA A 108 8.90 12.19 3.12
N LEU A 109 8.76 10.93 2.68
CA LEU A 109 9.85 10.18 2.03
C LEU A 109 10.32 10.82 0.71
N GLN A 110 9.45 11.57 0.03
CA GLN A 110 9.81 12.38 -1.14
C GLN A 110 10.35 13.78 -0.79
N GLY A 111 10.60 14.06 0.49
CA GLY A 111 11.10 15.36 0.98
C GLY A 111 10.06 16.49 0.90
N ARG A 112 8.77 16.17 0.84
CA ARG A 112 7.69 17.17 0.73
C ARG A 112 6.95 17.31 2.06
N SER A 113 6.56 18.54 2.37
CA SER A 113 5.78 18.90 3.57
C SER A 113 4.26 18.92 3.34
N TYR A 114 3.78 18.46 2.18
CA TYR A 114 2.37 18.40 1.83
C TYR A 114 2.05 17.19 0.96
N VAL A 115 0.80 16.72 1.04
CA VAL A 115 0.28 15.58 0.26
C VAL A 115 -0.31 16.07 -1.06
N THR A 116 -0.04 15.36 -2.15
CA THR A 116 -0.64 15.57 -3.46
C THR A 116 -1.64 14.46 -3.82
N PRO A 117 -2.54 14.67 -4.80
CA PRO A 117 -3.41 13.60 -5.31
C PRO A 117 -2.63 12.38 -5.84
N ASP A 118 -1.43 12.60 -6.38
CA ASP A 118 -0.62 11.50 -6.92
C ASP A 118 -0.01 10.64 -5.81
N ASP A 119 0.27 11.20 -4.62
CA ASP A 119 0.65 10.42 -3.45
C ASP A 119 -0.47 9.48 -3.02
N VAL A 120 -1.70 9.99 -3.01
CA VAL A 120 -2.89 9.18 -2.71
C VAL A 120 -3.01 8.03 -3.71
N LYS A 121 -2.92 8.30 -5.02
CA LYS A 121 -2.98 7.26 -6.07
C LYS A 121 -1.87 6.22 -5.92
N HIS A 122 -0.64 6.65 -5.56
CA HIS A 122 0.51 5.77 -5.39
C HIS A 122 0.29 4.73 -4.31
N VAL A 123 -0.22 5.13 -3.15
CA VAL A 123 -0.39 4.23 -2.00
C VAL A 123 -1.71 3.45 -2.04
N LEU A 124 -2.65 3.81 -2.89
CA LEU A 124 -4.01 3.31 -2.86
C LEU A 124 -4.10 1.81 -3.16
N LEU A 125 -3.41 1.33 -4.18
CA LEU A 125 -3.47 -0.10 -4.56
C LEU A 125 -3.00 -1.01 -3.41
N PRO A 126 -1.80 -0.84 -2.81
CA PRO A 126 -1.38 -1.70 -1.72
C PRO A 126 -2.25 -1.56 -0.47
N VAL A 127 -2.90 -0.41 -0.25
CA VAL A 127 -3.84 -0.20 0.87
C VAL A 127 -5.16 -0.92 0.64
N TYR A 128 -5.72 -0.90 -0.58
CA TYR A 128 -7.09 -1.36 -0.85
C TYR A 128 -7.20 -2.80 -1.31
N ARG A 129 -6.22 -3.37 -2.01
CA ARG A 129 -6.34 -4.68 -2.69
C ARG A 129 -6.73 -5.86 -1.80
N HIS A 130 -6.53 -5.75 -0.49
CA HIS A 130 -6.92 -6.77 0.49
C HIS A 130 -8.14 -6.36 1.33
N ARG A 131 -8.74 -5.20 1.03
CA ARG A 131 -9.87 -4.62 1.74
C ARG A 131 -11.14 -4.57 0.89
N ILE A 132 -11.04 -4.94 -0.37
CA ILE A 132 -12.16 -5.03 -1.30
C ILE A 132 -12.39 -6.49 -1.70
N ILE A 133 -13.64 -6.81 -2.03
CA ILE A 133 -14.03 -8.15 -2.52
C ILE A 133 -14.73 -7.95 -3.85
N LEU A 134 -14.21 -8.63 -4.87
CA LEU A 134 -14.80 -8.63 -6.20
C LEU A 134 -16.08 -9.46 -6.22
N ARG A 135 -16.96 -9.14 -7.15
CA ARG A 135 -18.06 -10.03 -7.52
C ARG A 135 -17.52 -11.19 -8.37
N PRO A 136 -18.14 -12.39 -8.25
CA PRO A 136 -17.75 -13.54 -9.07
C PRO A 136 -17.80 -13.25 -10.56
N GLU A 137 -18.74 -12.43 -11.02
CA GLU A 137 -18.90 -12.03 -12.41
C GLU A 137 -17.67 -11.26 -12.89
N ALA A 138 -17.17 -10.32 -12.09
CA ALA A 138 -15.96 -9.54 -12.41
C ALA A 138 -14.70 -10.43 -12.46
N GLU A 139 -14.60 -11.42 -11.56
CA GLU A 139 -13.49 -12.40 -11.58
C GLU A 139 -13.54 -13.29 -12.83
N ILE A 140 -14.73 -13.73 -13.25
CA ILE A 140 -14.94 -14.52 -14.48
C ILE A 140 -14.56 -13.70 -15.72
N GLU A 141 -14.78 -12.39 -15.71
CA GLU A 141 -14.34 -11.46 -16.76
C GLU A 141 -12.82 -11.21 -16.75
N GLY A 142 -12.09 -11.79 -15.81
CA GLY A 142 -10.62 -11.67 -15.68
C GLY A 142 -10.17 -10.38 -15.00
N LEU A 143 -11.06 -9.67 -14.29
CA LEU A 143 -10.68 -8.50 -13.50
C LEU A 143 -10.04 -8.95 -12.19
N ASP A 144 -8.96 -8.28 -11.83
CA ASP A 144 -8.36 -8.37 -10.49
C ASP A 144 -8.67 -7.10 -9.67
N ALA A 145 -8.34 -7.15 -8.38
CA ALA A 145 -8.55 -6.03 -7.46
C ALA A 145 -7.86 -4.74 -7.95
N ASP A 146 -6.65 -4.85 -8.47
CA ASP A 146 -5.88 -3.71 -8.94
C ASP A 146 -6.49 -3.07 -10.19
N ALA A 147 -7.02 -3.87 -11.12
CA ALA A 147 -7.69 -3.39 -12.33
C ALA A 147 -8.97 -2.60 -11.99
N VAL A 148 -9.79 -3.15 -11.09
CA VAL A 148 -11.02 -2.47 -10.62
C VAL A 148 -10.66 -1.18 -9.89
N LEU A 149 -9.67 -1.20 -8.99
CA LEU A 149 -9.22 0.00 -8.27
C LEU A 149 -8.70 1.08 -9.22
N ARG A 150 -7.88 0.74 -10.23
CA ARG A 150 -7.39 1.71 -11.23
C ARG A 150 -8.53 2.36 -12.00
N ARG A 151 -9.57 1.58 -12.37
CA ARG A 151 -10.78 2.11 -13.02
C ARG A 151 -11.52 3.10 -12.13
N ILE A 152 -11.70 2.76 -10.85
CA ILE A 152 -12.36 3.61 -9.87
C ILE A 152 -11.57 4.92 -9.66
N ILE A 153 -10.25 4.84 -9.48
CA ILE A 153 -9.38 6.02 -9.31
C ILE A 153 -9.48 6.94 -10.53
N ALA A 154 -9.46 6.40 -11.72
CA ALA A 154 -9.57 7.18 -12.97
C ALA A 154 -10.92 7.90 -13.09
N GLY A 155 -11.98 7.36 -12.48
CA GLY A 155 -13.32 7.97 -12.49
C GLY A 155 -13.56 9.04 -11.41
N VAL A 156 -12.64 9.21 -10.45
CA VAL A 156 -12.76 10.23 -9.40
C VAL A 156 -11.86 11.42 -9.73
N PRO A 157 -12.44 12.63 -9.93
CA PRO A 157 -11.65 13.81 -10.27
C PRO A 157 -10.69 14.19 -9.14
N ALA A 158 -9.41 14.37 -9.48
CA ALA A 158 -8.41 14.85 -8.54
C ALA A 158 -8.65 16.34 -8.21
N PRO A 159 -8.45 16.79 -6.96
CA PRO A 159 -8.49 18.20 -6.61
C PRO A 159 -7.40 18.96 -7.38
N ARG A 160 -7.71 20.24 -7.70
CA ARG A 160 -6.79 21.17 -8.35
C ARG A 160 -5.94 21.90 -7.33
#